data_8e8b724b1e1be5fa737212c387cc6485
#
_entry.id   8e8b724b1e1be5fa737212c387cc6485
#
_cell.length_a   1.000
_cell.length_b   1.000
_cell.length_c   1.000
_cell.angle_alpha   90.00
_cell.angle_beta   90.00
_cell.angle_gamma   90.00
#
_symmetry.space_group_name_H-M   'P 1'
#
loop_
_entity.id
_entity.type
_entity.pdbx_description
1 polymer ?
#
loop_
_entity_poly.entity_id
_entity_poly.type
_entity_poly.pdbx_seq_one_letter_code
_entity_poly.pdbx_strand_id
1 'polypeptide(L)'
;MGNMNKCSEDRSSKFWMRMIVNTCLKKDIDEELEDKLEWLLPVSCTRDQYAEFRLGSKKMTEMLGITDRTLFDFWQDDQPCWDGIALSRDGKTLYIVESKAYISQLNSQCCASPKSKCKIEAVMKEVHEKYYPMNDFDVWMKEYYQLGSRLTFLKKLKELLPDANNREITDVKLLLINFVDDFIHKPEPKEVWEKYYREVFEKMTGSAETPEDVIVINYSVRCRGVE
;
A
#
# COMPACT_ATOMS: atom_id res chain seq x y z
N MET A 1 -22.97 -19.37 16.74
CA MET A 1 -22.86 -19.61 15.29
C MET A 1 -22.58 -18.27 14.64
N GLY A 2 -21.33 -17.96 14.41
CA GLY A 2 -20.89 -16.69 13.84
C GLY A 2 -21.19 -16.64 12.34
N ASN A 3 -21.91 -15.62 11.91
CA ASN A 3 -22.07 -15.27 10.51
C ASN A 3 -20.69 -14.98 9.91
N MET A 4 -20.11 -15.94 9.23
CA MET A 4 -18.99 -15.67 8.35
C MET A 4 -19.52 -14.87 7.16
N ASN A 5 -19.17 -13.60 7.11
CA ASN A 5 -19.33 -12.77 5.93
C ASN A 5 -18.44 -13.32 4.81
N LYS A 6 -18.90 -14.36 4.14
CA LYS A 6 -18.24 -15.01 3.00
C LYS A 6 -18.17 -14.14 1.73
N CYS A 7 -18.71 -12.93 1.74
CA CYS A 7 -18.96 -12.17 0.53
C CYS A 7 -17.87 -11.15 0.12
N SER A 8 -16.87 -10.87 0.97
CA SER A 8 -15.86 -9.84 0.64
C SER A 8 -14.54 -10.38 0.07
N GLU A 9 -14.32 -11.69 0.16
CA GLU A 9 -13.04 -12.28 -0.24
C GLU A 9 -12.92 -12.57 -1.75
N ASP A 10 -14.03 -12.72 -2.44
CA ASP A 10 -14.07 -13.08 -3.87
C ASP A 10 -14.25 -11.87 -4.80
N ARG A 11 -14.19 -10.67 -4.26
CA ARG A 11 -14.48 -9.43 -5.00
C ARG A 11 -13.57 -8.32 -4.50
N SER A 12 -13.16 -7.41 -5.37
CA SER A 12 -12.39 -6.22 -5.06
C SER A 12 -10.87 -6.35 -5.29
N SER A 13 -10.14 -5.31 -4.94
CA SER A 13 -8.69 -5.23 -5.06
C SER A 13 -7.96 -6.42 -4.41
N LYS A 14 -8.47 -6.92 -3.30
CA LYS A 14 -7.92 -8.07 -2.59
C LYS A 14 -7.95 -9.37 -3.43
N PHE A 15 -9.04 -9.61 -4.15
CA PHE A 15 -9.13 -10.73 -5.09
C PHE A 15 -8.08 -10.62 -6.19
N TRP A 16 -7.98 -9.45 -6.82
CA TRP A 16 -7.04 -9.23 -7.91
C TRP A 16 -5.58 -9.33 -7.45
N MET A 17 -5.24 -8.77 -6.30
CA MET A 17 -3.90 -8.92 -5.73
C MET A 17 -3.51 -10.38 -5.53
N ARG A 18 -4.41 -11.21 -5.01
CA ARG A 18 -4.18 -12.65 -4.86
C ARG A 18 -3.96 -13.34 -6.20
N MET A 19 -4.79 -13.00 -7.18
CA MET A 19 -4.66 -13.56 -8.54
C MET A 19 -3.33 -13.19 -9.16
N ILE A 20 -2.93 -11.92 -9.12
CA ILE A 20 -1.68 -11.45 -9.71
C ILE A 20 -0.50 -12.13 -9.05
N VAL A 21 -0.37 -12.03 -7.75
CA VAL A 21 0.82 -12.50 -7.01
C VAL A 21 1.04 -14.00 -7.13
N ASN A 22 -0.06 -14.79 -7.21
CA ASN A 22 0.02 -16.25 -7.21
C ASN A 22 -0.08 -16.90 -8.60
N THR A 23 -0.08 -16.10 -9.67
CA THR A 23 -0.13 -16.62 -11.06
C THR A 23 0.99 -16.01 -11.91
N CYS A 24 0.99 -16.33 -13.20
CA CYS A 24 1.92 -15.71 -14.15
C CYS A 24 1.68 -14.21 -14.38
N LEU A 25 0.53 -13.68 -13.96
CA LEU A 25 0.17 -12.26 -14.11
C LEU A 25 1.11 -11.31 -13.36
N LYS A 26 1.82 -11.79 -12.33
CA LYS A 26 2.85 -10.99 -11.65
C LYS A 26 3.94 -10.46 -12.60
N LYS A 27 4.17 -11.13 -13.73
CA LYS A 27 5.15 -10.69 -14.73
C LYS A 27 4.78 -9.33 -15.32
N ASP A 28 3.49 -9.01 -15.42
CA ASP A 28 3.05 -7.72 -15.95
C ASP A 28 3.47 -6.59 -15.01
N ILE A 29 3.45 -6.84 -13.69
CA ILE A 29 3.95 -5.87 -12.69
C ILE A 29 5.48 -5.78 -12.74
N ASP A 30 6.16 -6.92 -12.88
CA ASP A 30 7.62 -6.96 -13.01
C ASP A 30 8.10 -6.17 -14.24
N GLU A 31 7.39 -6.30 -15.37
CA GLU A 31 7.67 -5.56 -16.61
C GLU A 31 7.44 -4.06 -16.46
N GLU A 32 6.33 -3.66 -15.83
CA GLU A 32 6.02 -2.23 -15.59
C GLU A 32 7.05 -1.56 -14.67
N LEU A 33 7.59 -2.32 -13.70
CA LEU A 33 8.61 -1.84 -12.77
C LEU A 33 10.04 -1.94 -13.32
N GLU A 34 10.25 -2.62 -14.43
CA GLU A 34 11.57 -3.00 -14.94
C GLU A 34 12.40 -3.76 -13.87
N ASP A 35 11.71 -4.45 -12.94
CA ASP A 35 12.31 -5.20 -11.84
C ASP A 35 11.53 -6.49 -11.61
N LYS A 36 12.19 -7.53 -11.12
CA LYS A 36 11.54 -8.80 -10.77
C LYS A 36 11.32 -8.88 -9.28
N LEU A 37 10.06 -8.83 -8.87
CA LEU A 37 9.72 -8.82 -7.46
C LEU A 37 9.70 -10.21 -6.82
N GLU A 38 10.30 -10.33 -5.65
CA GLU A 38 10.06 -11.40 -4.69
C GLU A 38 8.86 -11.05 -3.82
N TRP A 39 7.69 -11.56 -4.16
CA TRP A 39 6.48 -11.32 -3.38
C TRP A 39 6.49 -12.10 -2.06
N LEU A 40 6.40 -11.39 -0.96
CA LEU A 40 6.27 -11.96 0.38
C LEU A 40 4.79 -12.11 0.78
N LEU A 41 3.92 -11.22 0.31
CA LEU A 41 2.46 -11.23 0.50
C LEU A 41 1.74 -10.67 -0.73
N PRO A 42 0.50 -11.12 -1.01
CA PRO A 42 -0.18 -12.29 -0.46
C PRO A 42 0.27 -13.57 -1.21
N VAL A 43 0.81 -14.54 -0.49
CA VAL A 43 1.24 -15.81 -1.09
C VAL A 43 0.44 -16.99 -0.53
N SER A 44 0.13 -17.97 -1.39
CA SER A 44 -0.79 -19.08 -1.10
C SER A 44 -0.22 -20.22 -0.25
N CYS A 45 1.06 -20.15 0.11
CA CYS A 45 1.80 -21.28 0.67
C CYS A 45 1.66 -21.47 2.19
N THR A 46 0.81 -20.73 2.89
CA THR A 46 0.67 -20.82 4.34
C THR A 46 -0.77 -21.15 4.78
N ARG A 47 -0.91 -21.67 6.01
CA ARG A 47 -2.22 -21.93 6.62
C ARG A 47 -3.13 -20.71 6.68
N ASP A 48 -2.52 -19.51 6.74
CA ASP A 48 -3.23 -18.24 6.83
C ASP A 48 -3.71 -17.72 5.46
N GLN A 49 -3.78 -18.58 4.48
CA GLN A 49 -4.16 -18.40 3.08
C GLN A 49 -4.53 -16.93 2.77
N TYR A 50 -3.54 -16.16 2.25
CA TYR A 50 -3.76 -14.78 1.84
C TYR A 50 -4.04 -13.76 2.97
N ALA A 51 -3.59 -14.03 4.20
CA ALA A 51 -3.74 -13.06 5.28
C ALA A 51 -2.93 -11.79 4.99
N GLU A 52 -3.55 -10.65 5.20
CA GLU A 52 -2.87 -9.37 5.25
C GLU A 52 -2.15 -9.25 6.59
N PHE A 53 -0.89 -8.83 6.57
CA PHE A 53 -0.10 -8.68 7.78
C PHE A 53 0.30 -7.23 7.99
N ARG A 54 0.40 -6.86 9.26
CA ARG A 54 1.07 -5.63 9.67
C ARG A 54 2.58 -5.83 9.59
N LEU A 55 3.31 -4.81 9.15
CA LEU A 55 4.78 -4.88 9.04
C LEU A 55 5.47 -5.22 10.37
N GLY A 56 4.97 -4.68 11.49
CA GLY A 56 5.49 -4.98 12.83
C GLY A 56 5.05 -6.33 13.40
N SER A 57 4.29 -7.15 12.67
CA SER A 57 3.97 -8.50 13.13
C SER A 57 5.23 -9.38 13.19
N LYS A 58 5.26 -10.33 14.13
CA LYS A 58 6.41 -11.23 14.28
C LYS A 58 6.82 -11.89 12.96
N LYS A 59 5.84 -12.39 12.20
CA LYS A 59 6.10 -13.05 10.91
C LYS A 59 6.76 -12.11 9.92
N MET A 60 6.27 -10.86 9.78
CA MET A 60 6.83 -9.93 8.82
C MET A 60 8.20 -9.41 9.24
N THR A 61 8.41 -9.14 10.53
CA THR A 61 9.73 -8.74 11.03
C THR A 61 10.78 -9.82 10.79
N GLU A 62 10.44 -11.10 10.97
CA GLU A 62 11.31 -12.23 10.65
C GLU A 62 11.58 -12.32 9.14
N MET A 63 10.55 -12.19 8.29
CA MET A 63 10.71 -12.25 6.83
C MET A 63 11.53 -11.10 6.27
N LEU A 64 11.42 -9.90 6.85
CA LEU A 64 12.17 -8.71 6.44
C LEU A 64 13.53 -8.58 7.14
N GLY A 65 13.88 -9.52 8.02
CA GLY A 65 15.12 -9.46 8.78
C GLY A 65 15.21 -8.25 9.72
N ILE A 66 14.08 -7.74 10.20
CA ILE A 66 14.04 -6.61 11.12
C ILE A 66 14.55 -7.06 12.48
N THR A 67 15.62 -6.44 12.94
CA THR A 67 16.33 -6.78 14.18
C THR A 67 15.83 -6.00 15.37
N ASP A 68 15.36 -4.78 15.13
CA ASP A 68 14.81 -3.90 16.15
C ASP A 68 13.33 -3.57 15.87
N ARG A 69 12.45 -4.10 16.69
CA ARG A 69 11.00 -3.90 16.54
C ARG A 69 10.54 -2.51 17.00
N THR A 70 11.38 -1.77 17.72
CA THR A 70 11.08 -0.37 18.09
C THR A 70 11.02 0.54 16.87
N LEU A 71 11.52 0.07 15.72
CA LEU A 71 11.32 0.68 14.40
C LEU A 71 9.86 1.14 14.17
N PHE A 72 8.87 0.43 14.73
CA PHE A 72 7.45 0.73 14.54
C PHE A 72 6.82 1.57 15.65
N ASP A 73 7.58 2.00 16.67
CA ASP A 73 7.05 2.76 17.80
C ASP A 73 6.53 4.16 17.42
N PHE A 74 6.86 4.63 16.21
CA PHE A 74 6.26 5.84 15.65
C PHE A 74 4.76 5.71 15.45
N TRP A 75 4.22 4.51 15.25
CA TRP A 75 2.80 4.27 15.07
C TRP A 75 2.15 3.69 16.34
N GLN A 76 0.85 3.62 16.34
CA GLN A 76 0.08 2.91 17.36
C GLN A 76 0.12 1.38 17.12
N ASP A 77 -0.28 0.59 18.13
CA ASP A 77 -0.20 -0.88 18.07
C ASP A 77 -1.01 -1.50 16.90
N ASP A 78 -2.15 -0.87 16.56
CA ASP A 78 -2.98 -1.28 15.43
C ASP A 78 -2.48 -0.65 14.12
N GLN A 79 -1.37 -1.19 13.61
CA GLN A 79 -0.77 -0.74 12.36
C GLN A 79 -1.68 -1.03 11.15
N PRO A 80 -1.52 -0.28 10.04
CA PRO A 80 -2.20 -0.60 8.80
C PRO A 80 -1.84 -2.00 8.30
N CYS A 81 -2.84 -2.72 7.78
CA CYS A 81 -2.61 -3.90 6.98
C CYS A 81 -2.25 -3.50 5.54
N TRP A 82 -1.38 -4.26 4.92
CA TRP A 82 -0.93 -4.05 3.55
C TRP A 82 -1.54 -5.09 2.62
N ASP A 83 -1.90 -4.67 1.43
CA ASP A 83 -2.46 -5.55 0.40
C ASP A 83 -1.37 -6.42 -0.25
N GLY A 84 -0.14 -5.93 -0.23
CA GLY A 84 1.02 -6.69 -0.71
C GLY A 84 2.33 -6.17 -0.11
N ILE A 85 3.31 -7.07 -0.06
CA ILE A 85 4.69 -6.77 0.34
C ILE A 85 5.61 -7.56 -0.56
N ALA A 86 6.60 -6.90 -1.14
CA ALA A 86 7.58 -7.52 -2.01
C ALA A 86 8.98 -6.91 -1.80
N LEU A 87 10.00 -7.63 -2.22
CA LEU A 87 11.37 -7.14 -2.32
C LEU A 87 11.78 -7.05 -3.80
N SER A 88 12.65 -6.10 -4.13
CA SER A 88 13.33 -6.07 -5.40
C SER A 88 14.15 -7.34 -5.62
N ARG A 89 14.53 -7.61 -6.86
CA ARG A 89 15.34 -8.78 -7.23
C ARG A 89 16.65 -8.87 -6.43
N ASP A 90 17.28 -7.74 -6.16
CA ASP A 90 18.53 -7.68 -5.38
C ASP A 90 18.31 -7.65 -3.88
N GLY A 91 17.04 -7.65 -3.42
CA GLY A 91 16.64 -7.62 -2.02
C GLY A 91 16.82 -6.28 -1.31
N LYS A 92 17.24 -5.22 -2.01
CA LYS A 92 17.59 -3.93 -1.39
C LYS A 92 16.43 -2.95 -1.27
N THR A 93 15.40 -3.09 -2.10
CA THR A 93 14.20 -2.23 -2.05
C THR A 93 13.00 -3.01 -1.51
N LEU A 94 12.38 -2.49 -0.48
CA LEU A 94 11.09 -2.96 0.03
C LEU A 94 9.95 -2.24 -0.69
N TYR A 95 9.07 -2.99 -1.33
CA TYR A 95 7.81 -2.49 -1.89
C TYR A 95 6.67 -2.77 -0.91
N ILE A 96 6.08 -1.71 -0.37
CA ILE A 96 4.84 -1.75 0.41
C ILE A 96 3.68 -1.42 -0.52
N VAL A 97 2.66 -2.28 -0.58
CA VAL A 97 1.64 -2.23 -1.63
C VAL A 97 0.27 -1.95 -1.08
N GLU A 98 -0.40 -0.99 -1.68
CA GLU A 98 -1.82 -0.70 -1.49
C GLU A 98 -2.54 -0.85 -2.81
N SER A 99 -3.69 -1.50 -2.82
CA SER A 99 -4.44 -1.76 -4.04
C SER A 99 -5.88 -1.26 -3.98
N LYS A 100 -6.41 -0.84 -5.11
CA LYS A 100 -7.77 -0.32 -5.24
C LYS A 100 -8.46 -0.90 -6.48
N ALA A 101 -9.74 -1.20 -6.37
CA ALA A 101 -10.56 -1.68 -7.49
C ALA A 101 -11.48 -0.58 -8.05
N TYR A 102 -11.70 0.51 -7.31
CA TYR A 102 -12.49 1.66 -7.76
C TYR A 102 -12.12 2.93 -6.99
N ILE A 103 -12.26 4.07 -7.62
CA ILE A 103 -11.79 5.38 -7.16
C ILE A 103 -12.31 5.75 -5.77
N SER A 104 -13.58 5.48 -5.47
CA SER A 104 -14.14 5.85 -4.18
C SER A 104 -13.51 5.13 -2.97
N GLN A 105 -12.71 4.07 -3.19
CA GLN A 105 -11.91 3.46 -2.13
C GLN A 105 -10.72 4.32 -1.67
N LEU A 106 -10.33 5.34 -2.42
CA LEU A 106 -9.29 6.28 -2.01
C LEU A 106 -9.79 7.24 -0.92
N ASN A 107 -11.10 7.53 -0.91
CA ASN A 107 -11.69 8.40 0.10
C ASN A 107 -11.80 7.66 1.43
N SER A 108 -11.22 8.23 2.46
CA SER A 108 -11.21 7.62 3.80
C SER A 108 -10.99 8.66 4.88
N GLN A 109 -11.54 8.39 6.06
CA GLN A 109 -11.39 9.24 7.24
C GLN A 109 -10.76 8.44 8.38
N CYS A 110 -10.07 9.11 9.28
CA CYS A 110 -9.56 8.48 10.49
C CYS A 110 -10.69 8.17 11.46
N CYS A 111 -11.01 6.89 11.62
CA CYS A 111 -12.01 6.39 12.57
C CYS A 111 -11.40 5.77 13.84
N ALA A 112 -10.13 6.05 14.15
CA ALA A 112 -9.45 5.55 15.33
C ALA A 112 -10.06 6.11 16.63
N SER A 113 -9.88 5.37 17.73
CA SER A 113 -10.24 5.87 19.07
C SER A 113 -9.50 7.17 19.38
N PRO A 114 -10.03 8.04 20.26
CA PRO A 114 -9.37 9.32 20.58
C PRO A 114 -7.90 9.18 20.96
N LYS A 115 -7.56 8.17 21.79
CA LYS A 115 -6.17 7.90 22.20
C LYS A 115 -5.27 7.52 21.04
N SER A 116 -5.74 6.60 20.18
CA SER A 116 -5.00 6.17 18.99
C SER A 116 -4.90 7.29 17.96
N LYS A 117 -5.98 8.08 17.80
CA LYS A 117 -6.03 9.20 16.87
C LYS A 117 -4.97 10.25 17.18
N CYS A 118 -4.78 10.61 18.45
CA CYS A 118 -3.73 11.58 18.84
C CYS A 118 -2.33 11.14 18.39
N LYS A 119 -1.98 9.85 18.58
CA LYS A 119 -0.67 9.33 18.17
C LYS A 119 -0.53 9.31 16.64
N ILE A 120 -1.56 8.84 15.94
CA ILE A 120 -1.61 8.82 14.47
C ILE A 120 -1.45 10.23 13.91
N GLU A 121 -2.25 11.18 14.41
CA GLU A 121 -2.26 12.57 13.98
C GLU A 121 -0.89 13.21 14.17
N ALA A 122 -0.25 12.98 15.32
CA ALA A 122 1.07 13.53 15.63
C ALA A 122 2.13 13.09 14.61
N VAL A 123 2.21 11.79 14.32
CA VAL A 123 3.21 11.27 13.36
C VAL A 123 2.89 11.64 11.91
N MET A 124 1.62 11.60 11.54
CA MET A 124 1.21 12.02 10.19
C MET A 124 1.50 13.50 9.96
N LYS A 125 1.26 14.35 10.97
CA LYS A 125 1.56 15.77 10.95
C LYS A 125 3.05 16.04 10.84
N GLU A 126 3.88 15.32 11.61
CA GLU A 126 5.35 15.42 11.52
C GLU A 126 5.84 15.15 10.09
N VAL A 127 5.35 14.07 9.46
CA VAL A 127 5.73 13.73 8.07
C VAL A 127 5.19 14.75 7.09
N HIS A 128 3.94 15.20 7.27
CA HIS A 128 3.34 16.23 6.42
C HIS A 128 4.13 17.55 6.48
N GLU A 129 4.43 18.04 7.67
CA GLU A 129 5.20 19.29 7.84
C GLU A 129 6.63 19.20 7.28
N LYS A 130 7.24 18.01 7.34
CA LYS A 130 8.61 17.80 6.84
C LYS A 130 8.68 17.69 5.32
N TYR A 131 7.72 17.00 4.69
CA TYR A 131 7.81 16.63 3.27
C TYR A 131 6.80 17.35 2.38
N TYR A 132 5.67 17.82 2.94
CA TYR A 132 4.54 18.36 2.19
C TYR A 132 3.94 19.63 2.84
N PRO A 133 4.74 20.62 3.30
CA PRO A 133 4.31 21.70 4.18
C PRO A 133 3.34 22.71 3.54
N MET A 134 3.15 22.64 2.23
CA MET A 134 2.38 23.65 1.49
C MET A 134 0.88 23.41 1.50
N ASN A 135 0.42 22.27 2.05
CA ASN A 135 -0.98 21.84 1.99
C ASN A 135 -1.65 21.77 3.34
N ASP A 136 -2.99 21.70 3.30
CA ASP A 136 -3.80 21.52 4.49
C ASP A 136 -3.72 20.08 5.01
N PHE A 137 -3.19 19.91 6.21
CA PHE A 137 -3.10 18.60 6.88
C PHE A 137 -4.47 17.95 7.11
N ASP A 138 -5.53 18.72 7.22
CA ASP A 138 -6.89 18.20 7.40
C ASP A 138 -7.32 17.25 6.27
N VAL A 139 -6.82 17.47 5.06
CA VAL A 139 -7.04 16.60 3.90
C VAL A 139 -6.54 15.17 4.17
N TRP A 140 -5.39 15.04 4.83
CA TRP A 140 -4.82 13.74 5.21
C TRP A 140 -5.68 12.99 6.21
N MET A 141 -6.32 13.68 7.14
CA MET A 141 -7.10 13.05 8.21
C MET A 141 -8.56 12.81 7.84
N LYS A 142 -9.13 13.67 6.97
CA LYS A 142 -10.59 13.73 6.74
C LYS A 142 -11.02 13.24 5.36
N GLU A 143 -10.14 13.30 4.35
CA GLU A 143 -10.49 12.92 2.97
C GLU A 143 -9.71 11.69 2.48
N TYR A 144 -8.40 11.64 2.75
CA TYR A 144 -7.49 10.61 2.22
C TYR A 144 -6.64 9.95 3.32
N TYR A 145 -7.27 9.63 4.46
CA TYR A 145 -6.57 9.08 5.62
C TYR A 145 -5.72 7.84 5.29
N GLN A 146 -6.26 6.94 4.50
CA GLN A 146 -5.54 5.72 4.15
C GLN A 146 -4.25 6.06 3.37
N LEU A 147 -4.34 6.89 2.34
CA LEU A 147 -3.18 7.31 1.56
C LEU A 147 -2.18 8.11 2.40
N GLY A 148 -2.67 9.02 3.26
CA GLY A 148 -1.82 9.77 4.20
C GLY A 148 -1.05 8.83 5.15
N SER A 149 -1.71 7.79 5.67
CA SER A 149 -1.04 6.78 6.48
C SER A 149 0.01 5.99 5.68
N ARG A 150 -0.24 5.69 4.39
CA ARG A 150 0.72 5.01 3.51
C ARG A 150 1.96 5.86 3.24
N LEU A 151 1.77 7.15 2.95
CA LEU A 151 2.88 8.10 2.78
C LEU A 151 3.69 8.27 4.08
N THR A 152 3.01 8.28 5.23
CA THR A 152 3.68 8.33 6.53
C THR A 152 4.58 7.11 6.75
N PHE A 153 4.06 5.91 6.51
CA PHE A 153 4.86 4.68 6.61
C PHE A 153 6.02 4.68 5.62
N LEU A 154 5.79 5.08 4.36
CA LEU A 154 6.85 5.20 3.36
C LEU A 154 8.02 6.03 3.88
N LYS A 155 7.75 7.27 4.32
CA LYS A 155 8.80 8.20 4.75
C LYS A 155 9.48 7.74 6.04
N LYS A 156 8.73 7.24 7.02
CA LYS A 156 9.30 6.69 8.27
C LYS A 156 10.14 5.44 8.04
N LEU A 157 9.70 4.53 7.18
CA LEU A 157 10.49 3.34 6.87
C LEU A 157 11.76 3.69 6.08
N LYS A 158 11.72 4.65 5.16
CA LYS A 158 12.94 5.11 4.47
C LYS A 158 13.97 5.68 5.44
N GLU A 159 13.53 6.35 6.51
CA GLU A 159 14.42 6.90 7.53
C GLU A 159 15.01 5.83 8.46
N LEU A 160 14.21 4.84 8.84
CA LEU A 160 14.52 3.97 9.98
C LEU A 160 14.93 2.55 9.58
N LEU A 161 14.39 2.01 8.48
CA LEU A 161 14.59 0.62 8.11
C LEU A 161 16.03 0.26 7.73
N PRO A 162 16.81 1.12 7.03
CA PRO A 162 18.17 0.77 6.64
C PRO A 162 19.05 0.34 7.81
N ASP A 163 18.90 0.98 8.97
CA ASP A 163 19.70 0.69 10.17
C ASP A 163 19.09 -0.41 11.06
N ALA A 164 17.85 -0.85 10.77
CA ALA A 164 17.08 -1.75 11.63
C ALA A 164 16.86 -3.16 11.04
N ASN A 165 17.52 -3.50 9.93
CA ASN A 165 17.40 -4.82 9.30
C ASN A 165 18.75 -5.45 8.99
N ASN A 166 18.77 -6.81 8.90
CA ASN A 166 19.95 -7.60 8.55
C ASN A 166 19.92 -8.15 7.12
N ARG A 167 18.93 -7.74 6.31
CA ARG A 167 18.77 -8.12 4.90
C ARG A 167 19.36 -7.08 3.94
N GLU A 168 20.02 -6.05 4.45
CA GLU A 168 20.56 -4.95 3.65
C GLU A 168 19.50 -4.19 2.82
N ILE A 169 18.27 -4.12 3.33
CA ILE A 169 17.22 -3.30 2.74
C ILE A 169 17.59 -1.84 2.97
N THR A 170 17.85 -1.12 1.89
CA THR A 170 18.32 0.28 1.94
C THR A 170 17.33 1.28 1.38
N ASP A 171 16.27 0.80 0.72
CA ASP A 171 15.24 1.66 0.13
C ASP A 171 13.84 1.11 0.35
N VAL A 172 12.84 2.00 0.32
CA VAL A 172 11.42 1.66 0.43
C VAL A 172 10.65 2.41 -0.63
N LYS A 173 9.76 1.73 -1.33
CA LYS A 173 8.83 2.32 -2.29
C LYS A 173 7.38 1.96 -1.97
N LEU A 174 6.48 2.90 -2.18
CA LEU A 174 5.05 2.67 -2.10
C LEU A 174 4.50 2.36 -3.49
N LEU A 175 3.94 1.18 -3.66
CA LEU A 175 3.33 0.74 -4.90
C LEU A 175 1.80 0.82 -4.76
N LEU A 176 1.17 1.67 -5.55
CA LEU A 176 -0.27 1.82 -5.65
C LEU A 176 -0.76 1.08 -6.89
N ILE A 177 -1.49 -0.02 -6.72
CA ILE A 177 -2.00 -0.82 -7.83
C ILE A 177 -3.50 -0.61 -7.95
N ASN A 178 -3.94 -0.03 -9.08
CA ASN A 178 -5.33 0.18 -9.38
C ASN A 178 -5.80 -0.83 -10.41
N PHE A 179 -6.88 -1.53 -10.11
CA PHE A 179 -7.49 -2.48 -11.05
C PHE A 179 -8.48 -1.74 -11.94
N VAL A 180 -8.02 -1.39 -13.14
CA VAL A 180 -8.82 -0.65 -14.11
C VAL A 180 -9.63 -1.60 -15.00
N ASP A 181 -10.73 -1.11 -15.55
CA ASP A 181 -11.62 -1.87 -16.43
C ASP A 181 -12.24 -3.12 -15.78
N ASP A 182 -12.45 -3.10 -14.45
CA ASP A 182 -13.10 -4.21 -13.75
C ASP A 182 -14.60 -4.23 -14.02
N PHE A 183 -15.02 -4.98 -15.06
CA PHE A 183 -16.42 -5.12 -15.46
C PHE A 183 -17.28 -5.87 -14.46
N ILE A 184 -16.67 -6.56 -13.48
CA ILE A 184 -17.42 -7.30 -12.46
C ILE A 184 -18.03 -6.33 -11.44
N HIS A 185 -17.36 -5.19 -11.20
CA HIS A 185 -17.80 -4.25 -10.17
C HIS A 185 -18.16 -2.87 -10.72
N LYS A 186 -17.18 -2.14 -11.17
CA LYS A 186 -17.31 -0.75 -11.63
C LYS A 186 -16.16 -0.44 -12.55
N PRO A 187 -16.37 -0.56 -13.85
CA PRO A 187 -15.32 -0.31 -14.82
C PRO A 187 -14.95 1.18 -14.79
N GLU A 188 -13.77 1.48 -14.31
CA GLU A 188 -13.18 2.81 -14.34
C GLU A 188 -11.93 2.72 -15.22
N PRO A 189 -11.88 3.46 -16.35
CA PRO A 189 -10.77 3.40 -17.27
C PRO A 189 -9.53 4.11 -16.70
N LYS A 190 -8.36 3.78 -17.24
CA LYS A 190 -7.06 4.28 -16.81
C LYS A 190 -7.00 5.81 -16.71
N GLU A 191 -7.56 6.51 -17.70
CA GLU A 191 -7.52 7.98 -17.78
C GLU A 191 -8.26 8.65 -16.61
N VAL A 192 -9.33 8.01 -16.12
CA VAL A 192 -10.08 8.49 -14.96
C VAL A 192 -9.25 8.36 -13.69
N TRP A 193 -8.53 7.25 -13.52
CA TRP A 193 -7.61 7.05 -12.40
C TRP A 193 -6.44 8.04 -12.42
N GLU A 194 -5.82 8.24 -13.57
CA GLU A 194 -4.70 9.19 -13.73
C GLU A 194 -5.12 10.62 -13.37
N LYS A 195 -6.30 11.04 -13.87
CA LYS A 195 -6.85 12.36 -13.53
C LYS A 195 -7.09 12.48 -12.02
N TYR A 196 -7.71 11.44 -11.42
CA TYR A 196 -8.05 11.47 -10.00
C TYR A 196 -6.81 11.51 -9.11
N TYR A 197 -5.76 10.73 -9.43
CA TYR A 197 -4.52 10.78 -8.67
C TYR A 197 -3.83 12.15 -8.74
N ARG A 198 -3.85 12.82 -9.87
CA ARG A 198 -3.33 14.20 -9.97
C ARG A 198 -4.05 15.13 -9.00
N GLU A 199 -5.38 15.08 -8.96
CA GLU A 199 -6.19 15.89 -8.05
C GLU A 199 -5.91 15.55 -6.57
N VAL A 200 -5.77 14.25 -6.25
CA VAL A 200 -5.46 13.78 -4.90
C VAL A 200 -4.07 14.20 -4.46
N PHE A 201 -3.05 14.00 -5.31
CA PHE A 201 -1.69 14.39 -4.97
C PHE A 201 -1.56 15.91 -4.85
N GLU A 202 -2.17 16.70 -5.73
CA GLU A 202 -2.19 18.14 -5.61
C GLU A 202 -2.77 18.59 -4.26
N LYS A 203 -3.89 18.01 -3.83
CA LYS A 203 -4.50 18.31 -2.52
C LYS A 203 -3.63 17.86 -1.35
N MET A 204 -2.96 16.72 -1.44
CA MET A 204 -2.24 16.12 -0.32
C MET A 204 -0.79 16.59 -0.21
N THR A 205 -0.15 16.89 -1.33
CA THR A 205 1.31 17.12 -1.39
C THR A 205 1.69 18.48 -1.97
N GLY A 206 0.74 19.21 -2.56
CA GLY A 206 0.99 20.49 -3.24
C GLY A 206 1.47 20.36 -4.68
N SER A 207 1.54 19.15 -5.20
CA SER A 207 1.94 18.88 -6.57
C SER A 207 1.01 17.85 -7.19
N ALA A 208 0.59 18.08 -8.43
CA ALA A 208 -0.15 17.08 -9.21
C ALA A 208 0.72 15.90 -9.68
N GLU A 209 2.03 15.99 -9.49
CA GLU A 209 2.97 14.92 -9.81
C GLU A 209 2.92 13.81 -8.76
N THR A 210 3.21 12.59 -9.20
CA THR A 210 3.35 11.47 -8.27
C THR A 210 4.51 11.74 -7.30
N PRO A 211 4.29 11.63 -5.98
CA PRO A 211 5.35 11.86 -4.99
C PRO A 211 6.54 10.94 -5.22
N GLU A 212 7.74 11.42 -4.88
CA GLU A 212 8.97 10.63 -4.90
C GLU A 212 8.78 9.33 -4.09
N ASP A 213 9.29 8.22 -4.61
CA ASP A 213 9.18 6.87 -4.04
C ASP A 213 7.76 6.27 -4.06
N VAL A 214 6.80 6.93 -4.71
CA VAL A 214 5.48 6.37 -4.99
C VAL A 214 5.43 5.96 -6.47
N ILE A 215 4.94 4.75 -6.72
CA ILE A 215 4.73 4.22 -8.07
C ILE A 215 3.25 3.90 -8.20
N VAL A 216 2.61 4.38 -9.26
CA VAL A 216 1.19 4.11 -9.54
C VAL A 216 1.09 3.22 -10.77
N ILE A 217 0.55 2.02 -10.60
CA ILE A 217 0.28 1.07 -11.69
C ILE A 217 -1.23 0.97 -11.89
N ASN A 218 -1.69 1.27 -13.10
CA ASN A 218 -3.06 1.06 -13.53
C ASN A 218 -3.16 -0.26 -14.30
N TYR A 219 -3.41 -1.35 -13.56
CA TYR A 219 -3.45 -2.70 -14.09
C TYR A 219 -4.81 -3.01 -14.71
N SER A 220 -4.86 -3.22 -16.04
CA SER A 220 -6.11 -3.61 -16.71
C SER A 220 -6.44 -5.08 -16.47
N VAL A 221 -7.62 -5.31 -15.87
CA VAL A 221 -8.15 -6.66 -15.62
C VAL A 221 -9.05 -7.18 -16.75
N ARG A 222 -9.05 -6.50 -17.90
CA ARG A 222 -9.73 -7.03 -19.09
C ARG A 222 -9.19 -8.41 -19.41
N CYS A 223 -10.06 -9.39 -19.52
CA CYS A 223 -9.70 -10.64 -20.17
C CYS A 223 -9.12 -10.26 -21.54
N ARG A 224 -7.82 -10.47 -21.77
CA ARG A 224 -7.26 -10.45 -23.11
C ARG A 224 -8.00 -11.57 -23.83
N GLY A 225 -9.01 -11.20 -24.63
CA GLY A 225 -9.69 -12.15 -25.49
C GLY A 225 -8.62 -12.86 -26.28
N VAL A 226 -8.75 -14.17 -26.36
CA VAL A 226 -7.98 -14.98 -27.30
C VAL A 226 -8.45 -14.47 -28.67
N GLU A 227 -7.65 -13.62 -29.32
CA GLU A 227 -7.81 -13.35 -30.74
C GLU A 227 -7.46 -14.59 -31.56
#